data_3e1fe3ca43680c79fbdca69d8720e295
#
_entry.id   3e1fe3ca43680c79fbdca69d8720e295
#
_cell.length_a   1.000
_cell.length_b   1.000
_cell.length_c   1.000
_cell.angle_alpha   90.00
_cell.angle_beta   90.00
_cell.angle_gamma   90.00
#
_symmetry.space_group_name_H-M   'P 1'
#
loop_
_entity.id
_entity.type
_entity.pdbx_description
1 polymer ?
#
loop_
_entity_poly.entity_id
_entity_poly.type
_entity_poly.pdbx_seq_one_letter_code
_entity_poly.pdbx_strand_id
1 'polypeptide(L)'
;MRHCLTTYIAIWLTMLLPSCSKGNEGYDHDEAVRRVLEVQKIQNLNPGDPLAVPRMETIIDSMCASGKDACYFGAVNVLIDRLFSDGRYAEADSLAVRMLHDAEEAYDSISISMAKRVRAQIFFKLSQPERAMKEIVSAQGYISDPLRSGSDFGTATSIDEWIHIIARANADTASMASAGKRYADTVDLYISRNSPPDSTGHYQVTALAFKAGNALLNAETSKARLLLDSASLLTVKTIPARAYEHFYEARSLMYASEGDYAASLADIDTLLNTHRCFPWFYLRDLRLKAEILNDAGLHAESAHTYSRYIAYHDSLSAKLTDRRLKDLTLLYRSELAREEQRTNTMRLLGMGSVTLMLLILLGLTYKNTLTERKRNRLLVERLHEFDRTSHNLIEKIAEQSQETEETSLISRLDRYMATEQPNCDPTLGRKELAEYLGISQDALAQLIRTEYDQTVHSYINFFRSEEVRRIIDSDSTETITEMAQRLGFGTPRTLQRAFKERFDMSPTQYREASASLRMPENQ
;
A
#
# COMPACT_ATOMS: atom_id res chain seq x y z
N MET A 1 -43.12 -10.88 -18.86
CA MET A 1 -41.84 -10.99 -18.14
C MET A 1 -40.59 -10.62 -18.99
N ARG A 2 -40.66 -10.66 -20.31
CA ARG A 2 -39.48 -10.44 -21.20
C ARG A 2 -39.03 -8.96 -21.39
N HIS A 3 -39.84 -7.97 -21.06
CA HIS A 3 -39.53 -6.56 -21.34
C HIS A 3 -39.08 -5.73 -20.11
N CYS A 4 -39.19 -6.25 -18.89
CA CYS A 4 -38.90 -5.46 -17.68
C CYS A 4 -37.41 -5.33 -17.33
N LEU A 5 -36.57 -6.31 -17.69
CA LEU A 5 -35.12 -6.22 -17.40
C LEU A 5 -34.34 -5.47 -18.48
N THR A 6 -34.85 -5.53 -19.72
CA THR A 6 -34.14 -4.98 -20.89
C THR A 6 -34.01 -3.46 -20.87
N THR A 7 -34.96 -2.74 -20.30
CA THR A 7 -35.00 -1.29 -20.39
C THR A 7 -34.08 -0.62 -19.35
N TYR A 8 -33.95 -1.21 -18.14
CA TYR A 8 -33.14 -0.63 -17.07
C TYR A 8 -31.64 -0.73 -17.37
N ILE A 9 -31.23 -1.79 -18.01
CA ILE A 9 -29.84 -2.08 -18.36
C ILE A 9 -29.44 -1.41 -19.67
N ALA A 10 -30.38 -1.27 -20.61
CA ALA A 10 -30.14 -0.54 -21.86
C ALA A 10 -29.86 0.94 -21.62
N ILE A 11 -30.52 1.54 -20.62
CA ILE A 11 -30.32 2.92 -20.21
C ILE A 11 -28.93 3.14 -19.60
N TRP A 12 -28.44 2.15 -18.82
CA TRP A 12 -27.10 2.20 -18.24
C TRP A 12 -25.99 2.16 -19.30
N LEU A 13 -26.20 1.45 -20.38
CA LEU A 13 -25.18 1.23 -21.39
C LEU A 13 -25.03 2.40 -22.37
N THR A 14 -26.10 3.13 -22.65
CA THR A 14 -25.99 4.37 -23.45
C THR A 14 -25.11 5.41 -22.78
N MET A 15 -24.90 5.29 -21.46
CA MET A 15 -24.00 6.15 -20.69
C MET A 15 -22.56 5.59 -20.52
N LEU A 16 -22.37 4.27 -20.67
CA LEU A 16 -21.04 3.65 -20.65
C LEU A 16 -20.24 3.85 -21.96
N LEU A 17 -20.94 3.98 -23.09
CA LEU A 17 -20.34 4.03 -24.42
C LEU A 17 -19.36 5.21 -24.67
N PRO A 18 -19.56 6.44 -24.11
CA PRO A 18 -18.61 7.53 -24.36
C PRO A 18 -17.29 7.43 -23.59
N SER A 19 -17.21 6.60 -22.54
CA SER A 19 -16.03 6.57 -21.65
C SER A 19 -14.91 5.62 -22.08
N CYS A 20 -15.10 4.83 -23.13
CA CYS A 20 -14.03 4.04 -23.70
C CYS A 20 -13.08 4.97 -24.49
N SER A 21 -12.06 5.51 -23.85
CA SER A 21 -11.09 6.40 -24.49
C SER A 21 -10.10 5.65 -25.38
N LYS A 22 -9.72 6.27 -26.48
CA LYS A 22 -8.72 5.82 -27.44
C LYS A 22 -7.36 5.60 -26.76
N GLY A 23 -6.85 4.37 -26.78
CA GLY A 23 -5.52 4.10 -26.28
C GLY A 23 -5.03 2.69 -26.61
N ASN A 24 -4.84 2.39 -27.87
CA ASN A 24 -3.80 1.50 -28.42
C ASN A 24 -3.97 1.42 -29.94
N GLU A 25 -2.92 1.53 -30.71
CA GLU A 25 -2.94 1.23 -32.14
C GLU A 25 -3.31 -0.25 -32.32
N GLY A 26 -4.53 -0.50 -32.82
CA GLY A 26 -5.08 -1.85 -33.02
C GLY A 26 -6.33 -2.20 -32.20
N TYR A 27 -6.79 -1.33 -31.30
CA TYR A 27 -8.01 -1.54 -30.51
C TYR A 27 -9.25 -1.06 -31.28
N ASP A 28 -10.11 -2.02 -31.68
CA ASP A 28 -11.40 -1.70 -32.30
C ASP A 28 -12.45 -1.42 -31.22
N HIS A 29 -12.65 -0.13 -30.94
CA HIS A 29 -13.64 0.34 -29.97
C HIS A 29 -15.07 -0.11 -30.32
N ASP A 30 -15.44 -0.11 -31.58
CA ASP A 30 -16.78 -0.51 -32.03
C ASP A 30 -16.99 -2.02 -31.79
N GLU A 31 -15.94 -2.82 -31.91
CA GLU A 31 -15.98 -4.24 -31.57
C GLU A 31 -16.14 -4.46 -30.07
N ALA A 32 -15.42 -3.74 -29.23
CA ALA A 32 -15.52 -3.83 -27.78
C ALA A 32 -16.92 -3.46 -27.29
N VAL A 33 -17.50 -2.39 -27.83
CA VAL A 33 -18.88 -1.97 -27.55
C VAL A 33 -19.89 -3.05 -28.00
N ARG A 34 -19.70 -3.64 -29.20
CA ARG A 34 -20.58 -4.74 -29.67
C ARG A 34 -20.54 -5.93 -28.72
N ARG A 35 -19.38 -6.30 -28.19
CA ARG A 35 -19.23 -7.40 -27.21
C ARG A 35 -19.93 -7.11 -25.89
N VAL A 36 -19.81 -5.89 -25.36
CA VAL A 36 -20.58 -5.49 -24.16
C VAL A 36 -22.08 -5.62 -24.39
N LEU A 37 -22.56 -5.15 -25.55
CA LEU A 37 -23.98 -5.29 -25.95
C LEU A 37 -24.41 -6.75 -26.09
N GLU A 38 -23.54 -7.63 -26.56
CA GLU A 38 -23.80 -9.06 -26.66
C GLU A 38 -23.91 -9.70 -25.29
N VAL A 39 -22.98 -9.43 -24.36
CA VAL A 39 -23.05 -9.87 -22.97
C VAL A 39 -24.36 -9.44 -22.33
N GLN A 40 -24.78 -8.21 -22.57
CA GLN A 40 -26.03 -7.67 -22.07
C GLN A 40 -27.27 -8.32 -22.68
N LYS A 41 -27.26 -8.62 -23.96
CA LYS A 41 -28.34 -9.40 -24.62
C LYS A 41 -28.48 -10.78 -23.96
N ILE A 42 -27.38 -11.45 -23.67
CA ILE A 42 -27.38 -12.75 -22.99
C ILE A 42 -27.95 -12.62 -21.56
N GLN A 43 -27.58 -11.57 -20.80
CA GLN A 43 -28.15 -11.31 -19.49
C GLN A 43 -29.70 -11.21 -19.55
N ASN A 44 -30.22 -10.62 -20.60
CA ASN A 44 -31.66 -10.38 -20.78
C ASN A 44 -32.42 -11.60 -21.33
N LEU A 45 -31.73 -12.61 -21.84
CA LEU A 45 -32.30 -13.87 -22.30
C LEU A 45 -32.53 -14.81 -21.12
N ASN A 46 -33.76 -15.09 -20.74
CA ASN A 46 -34.19 -16.06 -19.73
C ASN A 46 -33.44 -16.07 -18.38
N PRO A 47 -34.05 -15.55 -17.31
CA PRO A 47 -33.56 -15.83 -15.95
C PRO A 47 -33.55 -17.35 -15.73
N GLY A 48 -32.36 -17.91 -15.38
CA GLY A 48 -32.18 -19.34 -15.14
C GLY A 48 -31.67 -20.16 -16.33
N ASP A 49 -31.27 -19.54 -17.47
CA ASP A 49 -30.54 -20.24 -18.52
C ASP A 49 -29.15 -20.67 -18.02
N PRO A 50 -28.90 -22.00 -17.89
CA PRO A 50 -27.62 -22.49 -17.38
C PRO A 50 -26.43 -22.17 -18.29
N LEU A 51 -26.67 -21.85 -19.56
CA LEU A 51 -25.64 -21.50 -20.53
C LEU A 51 -25.33 -19.98 -20.58
N ALA A 52 -26.14 -19.15 -19.91
CA ALA A 52 -25.96 -17.70 -19.95
C ALA A 52 -24.59 -17.28 -19.38
N VAL A 53 -24.27 -17.73 -18.15
CA VAL A 53 -23.00 -17.38 -17.48
C VAL A 53 -21.78 -17.87 -18.29
N PRO A 54 -21.66 -19.14 -18.72
CA PRO A 54 -20.52 -19.60 -19.52
C PRO A 54 -20.34 -18.84 -20.84
N ARG A 55 -21.43 -18.44 -21.51
CA ARG A 55 -21.35 -17.63 -22.73
C ARG A 55 -20.82 -16.22 -22.45
N MET A 56 -21.29 -15.59 -21.37
CA MET A 56 -20.81 -14.27 -20.96
C MET A 56 -19.31 -14.34 -20.60
N GLU A 57 -18.89 -15.36 -19.86
CA GLU A 57 -17.48 -15.59 -19.51
C GLU A 57 -16.60 -15.72 -20.76
N THR A 58 -17.02 -16.50 -21.74
CA THR A 58 -16.28 -16.67 -23.01
C THR A 58 -16.03 -15.33 -23.73
N ILE A 59 -17.05 -14.46 -23.77
CA ILE A 59 -16.93 -13.14 -24.39
C ILE A 59 -15.99 -12.26 -23.58
N ILE A 60 -16.14 -12.24 -22.25
CA ILE A 60 -15.32 -11.45 -21.34
C ILE A 60 -13.85 -11.89 -21.39
N ASP A 61 -13.57 -13.18 -21.43
CA ASP A 61 -12.20 -13.71 -21.57
C ASP A 61 -11.55 -13.25 -22.89
N SER A 62 -12.33 -13.20 -23.98
CA SER A 62 -11.84 -12.66 -25.25
C SER A 62 -11.56 -11.16 -25.18
N MET A 63 -12.34 -10.39 -24.41
CA MET A 63 -12.11 -8.96 -24.16
C MET A 63 -10.88 -8.74 -23.29
N CYS A 64 -10.67 -9.57 -22.27
CA CYS A 64 -9.49 -9.53 -21.41
C CYS A 64 -8.19 -9.69 -22.21
N ALA A 65 -8.18 -10.55 -23.22
CA ALA A 65 -7.03 -10.76 -24.11
C ALA A 65 -6.69 -9.51 -24.97
N SER A 66 -7.69 -8.65 -25.21
CA SER A 66 -7.53 -7.41 -25.97
C SER A 66 -7.14 -6.21 -25.09
N GLY A 67 -7.28 -6.32 -23.77
CA GLY A 67 -6.96 -5.30 -22.78
C GLY A 67 -8.08 -5.09 -21.74
N LYS A 68 -7.70 -4.69 -20.53
CA LYS A 68 -8.65 -4.43 -19.43
C LYS A 68 -9.05 -2.95 -19.43
N ASP A 69 -9.93 -2.58 -20.32
CA ASP A 69 -10.46 -1.22 -20.44
C ASP A 69 -11.87 -1.06 -19.84
N ALA A 70 -12.44 0.14 -19.98
CA ALA A 70 -13.79 0.43 -19.48
C ALA A 70 -14.88 -0.49 -20.06
N CYS A 71 -14.74 -0.95 -21.32
CA CYS A 71 -15.66 -1.90 -21.92
C CYS A 71 -15.55 -3.29 -21.28
N TYR A 72 -14.32 -3.77 -21.02
CA TYR A 72 -14.07 -4.99 -20.28
C TYR A 72 -14.71 -4.94 -18.87
N PHE A 73 -14.44 -3.88 -18.12
CA PHE A 73 -15.02 -3.74 -16.78
C PHE A 73 -16.55 -3.61 -16.80
N GLY A 74 -17.10 -2.94 -17.82
CA GLY A 74 -18.54 -2.89 -18.05
C GLY A 74 -19.15 -4.27 -18.28
N ALA A 75 -18.51 -5.11 -19.11
CA ALA A 75 -18.96 -6.47 -19.35
C ALA A 75 -18.88 -7.36 -18.10
N VAL A 76 -17.77 -7.24 -17.32
CA VAL A 76 -17.61 -7.93 -16.04
C VAL A 76 -18.71 -7.52 -15.05
N ASN A 77 -19.03 -6.22 -14.94
CA ASN A 77 -20.12 -5.76 -14.08
C ASN A 77 -21.47 -6.38 -14.47
N VAL A 78 -21.76 -6.52 -15.78
CA VAL A 78 -22.99 -7.19 -16.26
C VAL A 78 -23.03 -8.66 -15.85
N LEU A 79 -21.90 -9.36 -15.90
CA LEU A 79 -21.81 -10.75 -15.43
C LEU A 79 -22.03 -10.86 -13.91
N ILE A 80 -21.46 -9.93 -13.14
CA ILE A 80 -21.67 -9.87 -11.68
C ILE A 80 -23.16 -9.65 -11.38
N ASP A 81 -23.82 -8.72 -12.06
CA ASP A 81 -25.27 -8.48 -11.91
C ASP A 81 -26.10 -9.72 -12.24
N ARG A 82 -25.65 -10.53 -13.20
CA ARG A 82 -26.29 -11.81 -13.51
C ARG A 82 -26.11 -12.82 -12.37
N LEU A 83 -24.90 -13.03 -11.90
CA LEU A 83 -24.62 -13.92 -10.78
C LEU A 83 -25.38 -13.49 -9.51
N PHE A 84 -25.44 -12.19 -9.25
CA PHE A 84 -26.20 -11.61 -8.16
C PHE A 84 -27.71 -11.90 -8.31
N SER A 85 -28.27 -11.72 -9.50
CA SER A 85 -29.69 -12.00 -9.79
C SER A 85 -30.03 -13.47 -9.67
N ASP A 86 -29.12 -14.37 -10.02
CA ASP A 86 -29.23 -15.82 -9.85
C ASP A 86 -29.02 -16.27 -8.39
N GLY A 87 -28.70 -15.33 -7.47
CA GLY A 87 -28.41 -15.57 -6.05
C GLY A 87 -27.09 -16.30 -5.80
N ARG A 88 -26.14 -16.26 -6.73
CA ARG A 88 -24.79 -16.82 -6.65
C ARG A 88 -23.83 -15.79 -6.02
N TYR A 89 -24.14 -15.36 -4.78
CA TYR A 89 -23.48 -14.20 -4.15
C TYR A 89 -21.98 -14.40 -3.92
N ALA A 90 -21.54 -15.62 -3.56
CA ALA A 90 -20.12 -15.89 -3.36
C ALA A 90 -19.31 -15.77 -4.66
N GLU A 91 -19.88 -16.22 -5.78
CA GLU A 91 -19.24 -16.10 -7.09
C GLU A 91 -19.25 -14.65 -7.59
N ALA A 92 -20.37 -13.95 -7.36
CA ALA A 92 -20.49 -12.52 -7.66
C ALA A 92 -19.44 -11.69 -6.88
N ASP A 93 -19.25 -11.95 -5.57
CA ASP A 93 -18.23 -11.26 -4.77
C ASP A 93 -16.82 -11.62 -5.22
N SER A 94 -16.54 -12.90 -5.50
CA SER A 94 -15.23 -13.32 -5.99
C SER A 94 -14.86 -12.63 -7.30
N LEU A 95 -15.83 -12.49 -8.22
CA LEU A 95 -15.64 -11.77 -9.48
C LEU A 95 -15.50 -10.26 -9.26
N ALA A 96 -16.31 -9.67 -8.36
CA ALA A 96 -16.21 -8.25 -8.01
C ALA A 96 -14.85 -7.90 -7.39
N VAL A 97 -14.28 -8.78 -6.59
CA VAL A 97 -12.94 -8.60 -6.03
C VAL A 97 -11.84 -8.73 -7.09
N ARG A 98 -11.98 -9.65 -8.03
CA ARG A 98 -11.06 -9.74 -9.16
C ARG A 98 -11.15 -8.46 -10.02
N MET A 99 -12.37 -8.00 -10.31
CA MET A 99 -12.59 -6.72 -10.99
C MET A 99 -11.96 -5.54 -10.24
N LEU A 100 -12.08 -5.51 -8.90
CA LEU A 100 -11.47 -4.49 -8.07
C LEU A 100 -9.95 -4.48 -8.21
N HIS A 101 -9.31 -5.65 -8.12
CA HIS A 101 -7.87 -5.78 -8.27
C HIS A 101 -7.39 -5.33 -9.66
N ASP A 102 -8.06 -5.80 -10.72
CA ASP A 102 -7.75 -5.43 -12.10
C ASP A 102 -7.92 -3.93 -12.35
N ALA A 103 -8.96 -3.32 -11.75
CA ALA A 103 -9.22 -1.89 -11.85
C ALA A 103 -8.20 -1.05 -11.07
N GLU A 104 -7.72 -1.55 -9.93
CA GLU A 104 -6.63 -0.93 -9.15
C GLU A 104 -5.31 -0.95 -9.95
N GLU A 105 -4.97 -2.05 -10.63
CA GLU A 105 -3.82 -2.14 -11.53
C GLU A 105 -3.93 -1.20 -12.73
N ALA A 106 -5.13 -1.02 -13.27
CA ALA A 106 -5.42 -0.13 -14.38
C ALA A 106 -5.57 1.35 -13.97
N TYR A 107 -5.55 1.67 -12.67
CA TYR A 107 -5.84 3.00 -12.11
C TYR A 107 -7.21 3.55 -12.55
N ASP A 108 -8.18 2.66 -12.79
CA ASP A 108 -9.55 3.03 -13.19
C ASP A 108 -10.46 3.22 -11.97
N SER A 109 -10.56 4.46 -11.50
CA SER A 109 -11.34 4.82 -10.32
C SER A 109 -12.84 4.50 -10.45
N ILE A 110 -13.40 4.59 -11.65
CA ILE A 110 -14.83 4.28 -11.87
C ILE A 110 -15.08 2.78 -11.75
N SER A 111 -14.24 1.95 -12.34
CA SER A 111 -14.37 0.50 -12.22
C SER A 111 -14.12 0.01 -10.79
N ILE A 112 -13.19 0.65 -10.04
CA ILE A 112 -13.02 0.44 -8.59
C ILE A 112 -14.34 0.75 -7.86
N SER A 113 -14.94 1.90 -8.16
CA SER A 113 -16.20 2.33 -7.56
C SER A 113 -17.35 1.37 -7.85
N MET A 114 -17.47 0.92 -9.11
CA MET A 114 -18.46 -0.08 -9.52
C MET A 114 -18.30 -1.41 -8.75
N ALA A 115 -17.08 -1.94 -8.66
CA ALA A 115 -16.80 -3.18 -7.95
C ALA A 115 -17.19 -3.10 -6.47
N LYS A 116 -16.83 -1.99 -5.79
CA LYS A 116 -17.19 -1.74 -4.40
C LYS A 116 -18.71 -1.58 -4.21
N ARG A 117 -19.38 -0.89 -5.12
CA ARG A 117 -20.86 -0.77 -5.11
C ARG A 117 -21.52 -2.13 -5.16
N VAL A 118 -21.10 -3.01 -6.07
CA VAL A 118 -21.67 -4.36 -6.17
C VAL A 118 -21.43 -5.17 -4.90
N ARG A 119 -20.24 -5.09 -4.33
CA ARG A 119 -19.94 -5.74 -3.05
C ARG A 119 -20.85 -5.24 -1.91
N ALA A 120 -21.11 -3.94 -1.87
CA ALA A 120 -22.06 -3.37 -0.92
C ALA A 120 -23.48 -3.98 -1.10
N GLN A 121 -23.94 -4.13 -2.33
CA GLN A 121 -25.21 -4.79 -2.64
C GLN A 121 -25.24 -6.24 -2.15
N ILE A 122 -24.16 -7.00 -2.37
CA ILE A 122 -24.01 -8.37 -1.91
C ILE A 122 -24.07 -8.44 -0.38
N PHE A 123 -23.31 -7.63 0.34
CA PHE A 123 -23.32 -7.59 1.80
C PHE A 123 -24.70 -7.20 2.35
N PHE A 124 -25.39 -6.27 1.71
CA PHE A 124 -26.75 -5.91 2.08
C PHE A 124 -27.71 -7.10 1.95
N LYS A 125 -27.63 -7.86 0.84
CA LYS A 125 -28.44 -9.08 0.63
C LYS A 125 -28.09 -10.20 1.59
N LEU A 126 -26.86 -10.26 2.05
CA LEU A 126 -26.42 -11.22 3.08
C LEU A 126 -26.74 -10.75 4.51
N SER A 127 -27.55 -9.69 4.67
CA SER A 127 -27.94 -9.13 5.97
C SER A 127 -26.75 -8.63 6.80
N GLN A 128 -25.79 -8.00 6.12
CA GLN A 128 -24.63 -7.32 6.72
C GLN A 128 -24.68 -5.81 6.40
N PRO A 129 -25.65 -5.06 6.91
CA PRO A 129 -25.89 -3.67 6.47
C PRO A 129 -24.78 -2.72 6.88
N GLU A 130 -24.07 -2.95 8.00
CA GLU A 130 -22.92 -2.14 8.40
C GLU A 130 -21.73 -2.27 7.42
N ARG A 131 -21.46 -3.52 6.98
CA ARG A 131 -20.43 -3.76 5.96
C ARG A 131 -20.85 -3.19 4.61
N ALA A 132 -22.12 -3.35 4.25
CA ALA A 132 -22.66 -2.76 3.04
C ALA A 132 -22.49 -1.24 3.03
N MET A 133 -22.82 -0.55 4.14
CA MET A 133 -22.63 0.89 4.27
C MET A 133 -21.16 1.29 4.14
N LYS A 134 -20.24 0.57 4.79
CA LYS A 134 -18.80 0.84 4.69
C LYS A 134 -18.28 0.72 3.25
N GLU A 135 -18.67 -0.32 2.53
CA GLU A 135 -18.26 -0.52 1.13
C GLU A 135 -18.85 0.54 0.19
N ILE A 136 -20.13 0.89 0.34
CA ILE A 136 -20.76 1.85 -0.56
C ILE A 136 -20.23 3.28 -0.34
N VAL A 137 -19.96 3.68 0.90
CA VAL A 137 -19.32 4.97 1.21
C VAL A 137 -17.89 4.98 0.69
N SER A 138 -17.16 3.86 0.79
CA SER A 138 -15.84 3.73 0.18
C SER A 138 -15.91 3.88 -1.35
N ALA A 139 -16.92 3.29 -2.01
CA ALA A 139 -17.13 3.43 -3.45
C ALA A 139 -17.31 4.89 -3.88
N GLN A 140 -18.05 5.68 -3.10
CA GLN A 140 -18.29 7.10 -3.36
C GLN A 140 -16.98 7.91 -3.41
N GLY A 141 -16.00 7.58 -2.57
CA GLY A 141 -14.71 8.27 -2.50
C GLY A 141 -13.85 8.16 -3.76
N TYR A 142 -14.15 7.25 -4.68
CA TYR A 142 -13.44 7.09 -5.96
C TYR A 142 -14.01 7.93 -7.10
N ILE A 143 -15.15 8.57 -6.89
CA ILE A 143 -15.77 9.46 -7.89
C ILE A 143 -15.39 10.90 -7.59
N SER A 144 -14.42 11.44 -8.31
CA SER A 144 -13.95 12.81 -8.13
C SER A 144 -14.84 13.85 -8.82
N ASP A 145 -15.38 13.52 -9.99
CA ASP A 145 -16.33 14.35 -10.75
C ASP A 145 -17.44 13.47 -11.33
N PRO A 146 -18.65 13.49 -10.75
CA PRO A 146 -19.77 12.70 -11.24
C PRO A 146 -20.31 13.15 -12.61
N LEU A 147 -19.82 14.26 -13.14
CA LEU A 147 -20.29 14.81 -14.42
C LEU A 147 -19.25 14.70 -15.54
N ARG A 148 -18.09 14.06 -15.27
CA ARG A 148 -17.01 13.89 -16.25
C ARG A 148 -17.46 13.06 -17.45
N SER A 149 -18.26 12.03 -17.23
CA SER A 149 -18.82 11.16 -18.26
C SER A 149 -20.20 10.61 -17.85
N GLY A 150 -20.92 10.02 -18.82
CA GLY A 150 -22.17 9.33 -18.52
C GLY A 150 -21.97 8.12 -17.58
N SER A 151 -20.83 7.45 -17.64
CA SER A 151 -20.48 6.37 -16.72
C SER A 151 -20.26 6.87 -15.30
N ASP A 152 -19.53 7.98 -15.12
CA ASP A 152 -19.36 8.65 -13.81
C ASP A 152 -20.70 9.04 -13.23
N PHE A 153 -21.56 9.68 -14.02
CA PHE A 153 -22.91 10.06 -13.62
C PHE A 153 -23.77 8.88 -13.18
N GLY A 154 -23.83 7.84 -14.02
CA GLY A 154 -24.62 6.64 -13.72
C GLY A 154 -24.09 5.88 -12.48
N THR A 155 -22.78 5.84 -12.29
CA THR A 155 -22.16 5.21 -11.12
C THR A 155 -22.42 6.03 -9.85
N ALA A 156 -22.27 7.35 -9.90
CA ALA A 156 -22.52 8.24 -8.76
C ALA A 156 -23.98 8.18 -8.30
N THR A 157 -24.92 8.30 -9.24
CA THR A 157 -26.36 8.21 -8.93
C THR A 157 -26.75 6.84 -8.37
N SER A 158 -26.21 5.75 -8.92
CA SER A 158 -26.46 4.41 -8.39
C SER A 158 -25.88 4.22 -6.98
N ILE A 159 -24.73 4.81 -6.65
CA ILE A 159 -24.16 4.77 -5.30
C ILE A 159 -25.06 5.52 -4.32
N ASP A 160 -25.49 6.73 -4.65
CA ASP A 160 -26.37 7.51 -3.77
C ASP A 160 -27.72 6.82 -3.57
N GLU A 161 -28.27 6.19 -4.60
CA GLU A 161 -29.47 5.37 -4.49
C GLU A 161 -29.26 4.19 -3.52
N TRP A 162 -28.14 3.47 -3.61
CA TRP A 162 -27.86 2.36 -2.70
C TRP A 162 -27.53 2.82 -1.28
N ILE A 163 -26.86 3.96 -1.08
CA ILE A 163 -26.71 4.57 0.25
C ILE A 163 -28.09 4.85 0.84
N HIS A 164 -29.00 5.44 0.05
CA HIS A 164 -30.37 5.70 0.49
C HIS A 164 -31.09 4.41 0.92
N ILE A 165 -31.01 3.34 0.11
CA ILE A 165 -31.64 2.04 0.39
C ILE A 165 -31.06 1.41 1.67
N ILE A 166 -29.74 1.39 1.83
CA ILE A 166 -29.07 0.79 2.99
C ILE A 166 -29.33 1.61 4.26
N ALA A 167 -29.25 2.95 4.18
CA ALA A 167 -29.52 3.85 5.29
C ALA A 167 -30.96 3.69 5.80
N ARG A 168 -31.91 3.59 4.89
CA ARG A 168 -33.31 3.34 5.21
C ARG A 168 -33.50 2.01 5.95
N ALA A 169 -32.86 0.96 5.49
CA ALA A 169 -32.94 -0.35 6.15
C ALA A 169 -32.36 -0.33 7.58
N ASN A 170 -31.41 0.56 7.83
CA ASN A 170 -30.79 0.81 9.14
C ASN A 170 -31.55 1.85 9.99
N ALA A 171 -32.68 2.39 9.51
CA ALA A 171 -33.41 3.52 10.12
C ALA A 171 -32.54 4.79 10.29
N ASP A 172 -31.48 4.96 9.48
CA ASP A 172 -30.63 6.15 9.45
C ASP A 172 -31.23 7.20 8.49
N THR A 173 -32.14 7.98 9.03
CA THR A 173 -32.86 9.01 8.26
C THR A 173 -31.94 10.14 7.78
N ALA A 174 -30.87 10.44 8.50
CA ALA A 174 -29.92 11.48 8.12
C ALA A 174 -29.11 11.10 6.88
N SER A 175 -28.51 9.92 6.87
CA SER A 175 -27.80 9.38 5.70
C SER A 175 -28.73 9.18 4.51
N MET A 176 -29.95 8.71 4.75
CA MET A 176 -30.99 8.55 3.73
C MET A 176 -31.32 9.87 3.03
N ALA A 177 -31.62 10.93 3.82
CA ALA A 177 -31.94 12.27 3.30
C ALA A 177 -30.75 12.89 2.57
N SER A 178 -29.53 12.75 3.11
CA SER A 178 -28.31 13.27 2.51
C SER A 178 -28.02 12.60 1.15
N ALA A 179 -28.15 11.28 1.04
CA ALA A 179 -27.96 10.55 -0.21
C ALA A 179 -29.00 10.94 -1.26
N GLY A 180 -30.28 11.02 -0.87
CA GLY A 180 -31.35 11.48 -1.77
C GLY A 180 -31.12 12.91 -2.28
N LYS A 181 -30.59 13.80 -1.43
CA LYS A 181 -30.23 15.15 -1.83
C LYS A 181 -29.07 15.15 -2.84
N ARG A 182 -27.97 14.42 -2.56
CA ARG A 182 -26.83 14.33 -3.50
C ARG A 182 -27.24 13.77 -4.84
N TYR A 183 -28.05 12.71 -4.84
CA TYR A 183 -28.61 12.15 -6.07
C TYR A 183 -29.31 13.23 -6.88
N ALA A 184 -30.24 13.95 -6.25
CA ALA A 184 -31.03 14.98 -6.92
C ALA A 184 -30.18 16.14 -7.43
N ASP A 185 -29.21 16.63 -6.63
CA ASP A 185 -28.29 17.70 -7.01
C ASP A 185 -27.42 17.28 -8.21
N THR A 186 -26.96 16.02 -8.24
CA THR A 186 -26.17 15.46 -9.35
C THR A 186 -27.00 15.37 -10.63
N VAL A 187 -28.26 14.93 -10.53
CA VAL A 187 -29.17 14.83 -11.68
C VAL A 187 -29.50 16.23 -12.24
N ASP A 188 -29.86 17.18 -11.38
CA ASP A 188 -30.17 18.56 -11.80
C ASP A 188 -28.97 19.20 -12.53
N LEU A 189 -27.77 19.00 -11.99
CA LEU A 189 -26.54 19.56 -12.56
C LEU A 189 -26.17 18.88 -13.89
N TYR A 190 -26.35 17.56 -14.00
CA TYR A 190 -26.13 16.82 -15.25
C TYR A 190 -27.06 17.31 -16.37
N ILE A 191 -28.34 17.48 -16.07
CA ILE A 191 -29.36 17.94 -17.03
C ILE A 191 -29.10 19.40 -17.45
N SER A 192 -28.67 20.25 -16.53
CA SER A 192 -28.34 21.66 -16.86
C SER A 192 -27.15 21.80 -17.81
N ARG A 193 -26.23 20.86 -17.81
CA ARG A 193 -25.01 20.87 -18.66
C ARG A 193 -25.17 20.13 -19.99
N ASN A 194 -26.00 19.11 -20.00
CA ASN A 194 -26.17 18.25 -21.16
C ASN A 194 -27.63 18.33 -21.63
N SER A 195 -27.84 18.45 -22.94
CA SER A 195 -29.19 18.21 -23.48
C SER A 195 -29.52 16.73 -23.25
N PRO A 196 -30.44 16.40 -22.33
CA PRO A 196 -30.65 15.02 -21.96
C PRO A 196 -31.22 14.24 -23.15
N PRO A 197 -30.70 13.07 -23.47
CA PRO A 197 -31.40 12.14 -24.33
C PRO A 197 -32.71 11.72 -23.64
N ASP A 198 -33.75 11.36 -24.39
CA ASP A 198 -35.07 10.95 -23.89
C ASP A 198 -34.99 9.83 -22.81
N SER A 199 -33.87 9.14 -22.73
CA SER A 199 -33.59 8.06 -21.76
C SER A 199 -33.33 8.55 -20.32
N THR A 200 -33.11 9.86 -20.06
CA THR A 200 -32.79 10.38 -18.72
C THR A 200 -34.00 10.73 -17.86
N GLY A 201 -35.20 10.67 -18.41
CA GLY A 201 -36.44 11.05 -17.69
C GLY A 201 -36.64 10.30 -16.37
N HIS A 202 -36.23 9.04 -16.28
CA HIS A 202 -36.33 8.25 -15.05
C HIS A 202 -35.41 8.78 -13.91
N TYR A 203 -34.22 9.31 -14.22
CA TYR A 203 -33.36 9.94 -13.21
C TYR A 203 -34.01 11.20 -12.64
N GLN A 204 -34.68 12.01 -13.48
CA GLN A 204 -35.43 13.17 -13.03
C GLN A 204 -36.59 12.79 -12.12
N VAL A 205 -37.35 11.76 -12.50
CA VAL A 205 -38.45 11.24 -11.68
C VAL A 205 -37.94 10.75 -10.32
N THR A 206 -36.84 10.02 -10.29
CA THR A 206 -36.21 9.53 -9.05
C THR A 206 -35.68 10.72 -8.21
N ALA A 207 -35.05 11.73 -8.84
CA ALA A 207 -34.57 12.91 -8.15
C ALA A 207 -35.70 13.69 -7.48
N LEU A 208 -36.83 13.88 -8.20
CA LEU A 208 -38.02 14.52 -7.66
C LEU A 208 -38.64 13.69 -6.54
N ALA A 209 -38.66 12.37 -6.66
CA ALA A 209 -39.15 11.45 -5.62
C ALA A 209 -38.30 11.54 -4.34
N PHE A 210 -36.96 11.60 -4.44
CA PHE A 210 -36.09 11.80 -3.28
C PHE A 210 -36.27 13.17 -2.63
N LYS A 211 -36.42 14.23 -3.43
CA LYS A 211 -36.77 15.57 -2.91
C LYS A 211 -38.12 15.56 -2.17
N ALA A 212 -39.11 14.86 -2.73
CA ALA A 212 -40.43 14.72 -2.10
C ALA A 212 -40.34 13.88 -0.80
N GLY A 213 -39.61 12.79 -0.80
CA GLY A 213 -39.36 11.97 0.40
C GLY A 213 -38.70 12.80 1.51
N ASN A 214 -37.70 13.62 1.18
CA ASN A 214 -37.08 14.54 2.13
C ASN A 214 -38.05 15.62 2.64
N ALA A 215 -38.95 16.13 1.79
CA ALA A 215 -39.99 17.06 2.21
C ALA A 215 -40.98 16.39 3.19
N LEU A 216 -41.37 15.13 2.94
CA LEU A 216 -42.23 14.37 3.85
C LEU A 216 -41.57 14.13 5.22
N LEU A 217 -40.29 13.84 5.26
CA LEU A 217 -39.56 13.72 6.52
C LEU A 217 -39.58 15.01 7.36
N ASN A 218 -39.70 16.17 6.71
CA ASN A 218 -39.82 17.47 7.34
C ASN A 218 -41.28 17.94 7.53
N ALA A 219 -42.27 17.06 7.32
CA ALA A 219 -43.70 17.36 7.35
C ALA A 219 -44.14 18.47 6.34
N GLU A 220 -43.39 18.66 5.24
CA GLU A 220 -43.69 19.60 4.17
C GLU A 220 -44.55 18.95 3.08
N THR A 221 -45.74 18.45 3.42
CA THR A 221 -46.58 17.63 2.53
C THR A 221 -46.98 18.39 1.24
N SER A 222 -47.31 19.68 1.34
CA SER A 222 -47.68 20.47 0.16
C SER A 222 -46.51 20.59 -0.85
N LYS A 223 -45.29 20.68 -0.37
CA LYS A 223 -44.08 20.71 -1.21
C LYS A 223 -43.82 19.35 -1.85
N ALA A 224 -44.00 18.25 -1.07
CA ALA A 224 -43.89 16.91 -1.59
C ALA A 224 -44.89 16.67 -2.73
N ARG A 225 -46.16 17.13 -2.58
CA ARG A 225 -47.17 17.04 -3.63
C ARG A 225 -46.72 17.73 -4.91
N LEU A 226 -46.27 19.01 -4.84
CA LEU A 226 -45.82 19.76 -6.03
C LEU A 226 -44.68 19.04 -6.77
N LEU A 227 -43.74 18.44 -6.01
CA LEU A 227 -42.62 17.71 -6.59
C LEU A 227 -43.09 16.39 -7.27
N LEU A 228 -44.00 15.66 -6.66
CA LEU A 228 -44.55 14.44 -7.22
C LEU A 228 -45.49 14.67 -8.40
N ASP A 229 -46.30 15.77 -8.39
CA ASP A 229 -47.08 16.17 -9.54
C ASP A 229 -46.17 16.50 -10.73
N SER A 230 -45.06 17.20 -10.49
CA SER A 230 -44.06 17.46 -11.52
C SER A 230 -43.41 16.18 -12.03
N ALA A 231 -43.09 15.25 -11.13
CA ALA A 231 -42.56 13.92 -11.49
C ALA A 231 -43.55 13.10 -12.35
N SER A 232 -44.83 13.18 -12.04
CA SER A 232 -45.88 12.44 -12.78
C SER A 232 -45.97 12.84 -14.25
N LEU A 233 -45.64 14.11 -14.58
CA LEU A 233 -45.63 14.59 -15.97
C LEU A 233 -44.47 14.01 -16.79
N LEU A 234 -43.41 13.55 -16.10
CA LEU A 234 -42.23 12.94 -16.73
C LEU A 234 -42.32 11.43 -16.86
N THR A 235 -43.33 10.79 -16.25
CA THR A 235 -43.48 9.34 -16.35
C THR A 235 -43.96 8.94 -17.74
N VAL A 236 -43.27 7.96 -18.36
CA VAL A 236 -43.60 7.45 -19.68
C VAL A 236 -44.19 6.05 -19.56
N LYS A 237 -45.41 5.82 -20.11
CA LYS A 237 -46.10 4.53 -20.01
C LYS A 237 -45.35 3.34 -20.61
N THR A 238 -44.41 3.59 -21.54
CA THR A 238 -43.59 2.57 -22.16
C THR A 238 -42.42 2.12 -21.29
N ILE A 239 -42.05 2.89 -20.26
CA ILE A 239 -41.01 2.53 -19.30
C ILE A 239 -41.65 1.71 -18.18
N PRO A 240 -41.07 0.56 -17.79
CA PRO A 240 -41.61 -0.28 -16.72
C PRO A 240 -41.76 0.48 -15.41
N ALA A 241 -42.83 0.22 -14.67
CA ALA A 241 -43.11 0.85 -13.36
C ALA A 241 -41.95 0.71 -12.36
N ARG A 242 -41.11 -0.32 -12.50
CA ARG A 242 -39.91 -0.51 -11.69
C ARG A 242 -38.91 0.65 -11.81
N ALA A 243 -38.79 1.29 -12.97
CA ALA A 243 -37.92 2.45 -13.13
C ALA A 243 -38.41 3.68 -12.32
N TYR A 244 -39.64 3.60 -11.81
CA TYR A 244 -40.29 4.65 -11.04
C TYR A 244 -40.60 4.22 -9.60
N GLU A 245 -39.92 3.19 -9.06
CA GLU A 245 -40.23 2.63 -7.73
C GLU A 245 -40.20 3.69 -6.62
N HIS A 246 -39.21 4.54 -6.59
CA HIS A 246 -39.09 5.62 -5.59
C HIS A 246 -40.20 6.65 -5.73
N PHE A 247 -40.69 6.89 -6.94
CA PHE A 247 -41.80 7.78 -7.19
C PHE A 247 -43.12 7.21 -6.63
N TYR A 248 -43.48 5.96 -6.95
CA TYR A 248 -44.68 5.35 -6.42
C TYR A 248 -44.63 5.24 -4.90
N GLU A 249 -43.48 4.92 -4.35
CA GLU A 249 -43.30 4.85 -2.90
C GLU A 249 -43.49 6.22 -2.22
N ALA A 250 -42.81 7.26 -2.69
CA ALA A 250 -42.91 8.61 -2.13
C ALA A 250 -44.36 9.16 -2.29
N ARG A 251 -44.99 8.87 -3.41
CA ARG A 251 -46.37 9.32 -3.68
C ARG A 251 -47.39 8.57 -2.79
N SER A 252 -47.19 7.27 -2.58
CA SER A 252 -48.02 6.50 -1.62
C SER A 252 -47.93 7.07 -0.21
N LEU A 253 -46.70 7.36 0.28
CA LEU A 253 -46.48 7.97 1.60
C LEU A 253 -47.10 9.36 1.70
N MET A 254 -47.04 10.16 0.64
CA MET A 254 -47.70 11.47 0.59
C MET A 254 -49.21 11.34 0.71
N TYR A 255 -49.85 10.46 -0.10
CA TYR A 255 -51.30 10.22 -0.03
C TYR A 255 -51.72 9.72 1.36
N ALA A 256 -50.95 8.80 1.95
CA ALA A 256 -51.21 8.35 3.32
C ALA A 256 -51.15 9.51 4.33
N SER A 257 -50.20 10.41 4.22
CA SER A 257 -50.07 11.58 5.09
C SER A 257 -51.22 12.59 4.96
N GLU A 258 -51.94 12.56 3.84
CA GLU A 258 -53.12 13.40 3.55
C GLU A 258 -54.46 12.69 3.87
N GLY A 259 -54.36 11.42 4.28
CA GLY A 259 -55.54 10.59 4.57
C GLY A 259 -56.22 9.96 3.33
N ASP A 260 -55.64 10.14 2.13
CA ASP A 260 -56.11 9.46 0.91
C ASP A 260 -55.53 8.04 0.81
N TYR A 261 -55.98 7.18 1.70
CA TYR A 261 -55.50 5.81 1.75
C TYR A 261 -55.84 4.98 0.50
N ALA A 262 -56.90 5.35 -0.23
CA ALA A 262 -57.25 4.64 -1.46
C ALA A 262 -56.22 4.86 -2.56
N ALA A 263 -55.80 6.11 -2.78
CA ALA A 263 -54.73 6.44 -3.72
C ALA A 263 -53.38 5.86 -3.27
N SER A 264 -53.09 5.93 -1.97
CA SER A 264 -51.88 5.35 -1.37
C SER A 264 -51.78 3.85 -1.65
N LEU A 265 -52.84 3.07 -1.39
CA LEU A 265 -52.88 1.63 -1.61
C LEU A 265 -52.77 1.25 -3.09
N ALA A 266 -53.31 2.06 -4.01
CA ALA A 266 -53.18 1.85 -5.45
C ALA A 266 -51.73 1.91 -5.92
N ASP A 267 -50.95 2.85 -5.38
CA ASP A 267 -49.51 2.96 -5.68
C ASP A 267 -48.72 1.77 -5.11
N ILE A 268 -49.01 1.35 -3.88
CA ILE A 268 -48.38 0.18 -3.28
C ILE A 268 -48.73 -1.10 -4.04
N ASP A 269 -49.95 -1.25 -4.52
CA ASP A 269 -50.34 -2.40 -5.35
C ASP A 269 -49.62 -2.40 -6.70
N THR A 270 -49.30 -1.23 -7.26
CA THR A 270 -48.43 -1.09 -8.43
C THR A 270 -47.03 -1.59 -8.13
N LEU A 271 -46.47 -1.22 -6.98
CA LEU A 271 -45.16 -1.70 -6.53
C LEU A 271 -45.15 -3.21 -6.29
N LEU A 272 -46.12 -3.76 -5.58
CA LEU A 272 -46.25 -5.19 -5.33
C LEU A 272 -46.34 -6.02 -6.62
N ASN A 273 -47.06 -5.54 -7.61
CA ASN A 273 -47.14 -6.18 -8.92
C ASN A 273 -45.79 -6.13 -9.66
N THR A 274 -45.09 -4.99 -9.57
CA THR A 274 -43.77 -4.76 -10.19
C THR A 274 -42.71 -5.63 -9.53
N HIS A 275 -42.73 -5.72 -8.20
CA HIS A 275 -41.71 -6.39 -7.40
C HIS A 275 -42.00 -7.88 -7.13
N ARG A 276 -43.05 -8.45 -7.73
CA ARG A 276 -43.43 -9.85 -7.52
C ARG A 276 -42.29 -10.87 -7.70
N CYS A 277 -41.39 -10.57 -8.60
CA CYS A 277 -40.21 -11.41 -8.87
C CYS A 277 -38.93 -10.98 -8.09
N PHE A 278 -39.04 -10.00 -7.21
CA PHE A 278 -37.93 -9.43 -6.44
C PHE A 278 -38.23 -9.56 -4.93
N PRO A 279 -37.89 -10.69 -4.30
CA PRO A 279 -38.36 -11.06 -2.96
C PRO A 279 -38.19 -9.98 -1.89
N TRP A 280 -37.07 -9.26 -1.89
CA TRP A 280 -36.79 -8.25 -0.87
C TRP A 280 -37.63 -6.98 -1.01
N PHE A 281 -37.81 -6.50 -2.25
CA PHE A 281 -38.67 -5.36 -2.53
C PHE A 281 -40.13 -5.72 -2.29
N TYR A 282 -40.54 -6.92 -2.68
CA TYR A 282 -41.90 -7.43 -2.43
C TYR A 282 -42.23 -7.51 -0.93
N LEU A 283 -41.28 -7.99 -0.09
CA LEU A 283 -41.45 -8.00 1.36
C LEU A 283 -41.58 -6.58 1.93
N ARG A 284 -40.75 -5.66 1.48
CA ARG A 284 -40.81 -4.25 1.88
C ARG A 284 -42.19 -3.67 1.59
N ASP A 285 -42.67 -3.88 0.38
CA ASP A 285 -43.95 -3.34 -0.07
C ASP A 285 -45.13 -3.97 0.64
N LEU A 286 -45.08 -5.27 0.95
CA LEU A 286 -46.08 -5.93 1.79
C LEU A 286 -46.16 -5.31 3.19
N ARG A 287 -45.03 -5.06 3.81
CA ARG A 287 -44.96 -4.41 5.12
C ARG A 287 -45.53 -3.01 5.06
N LEU A 288 -45.13 -2.21 4.08
CA LEU A 288 -45.63 -0.84 3.89
C LEU A 288 -47.13 -0.84 3.65
N LYS A 289 -47.64 -1.77 2.85
CA LYS A 289 -49.09 -1.95 2.65
C LYS A 289 -49.83 -2.20 3.97
N ALA A 290 -49.27 -3.09 4.80
CA ALA A 290 -49.91 -3.44 6.07
C ALA A 290 -49.89 -2.25 7.05
N GLU A 291 -48.84 -1.45 7.07
CA GLU A 291 -48.74 -0.23 7.87
C GLU A 291 -49.81 0.79 7.41
N ILE A 292 -49.92 1.06 6.11
CA ILE A 292 -50.91 2.01 5.54
C ILE A 292 -52.34 1.52 5.83
N LEU A 293 -52.63 0.22 5.70
CA LEU A 293 -53.94 -0.35 6.04
C LEU A 293 -54.29 -0.17 7.51
N ASN A 294 -53.29 -0.32 8.41
CA ASN A 294 -53.47 -0.06 9.83
C ASN A 294 -53.83 1.39 10.11
N ASP A 295 -53.12 2.34 9.49
CA ASP A 295 -53.35 3.78 9.64
C ASP A 295 -54.70 4.22 9.05
N ALA A 296 -55.18 3.50 8.04
CA ALA A 296 -56.53 3.65 7.46
C ALA A 296 -57.65 3.08 8.35
N GLY A 297 -57.31 2.43 9.50
CA GLY A 297 -58.28 1.76 10.37
C GLY A 297 -58.77 0.41 9.83
N LEU A 298 -58.20 -0.11 8.75
CA LEU A 298 -58.54 -1.39 8.12
C LEU A 298 -57.75 -2.52 8.78
N HIS A 299 -57.92 -2.70 10.09
CA HIS A 299 -57.12 -3.59 10.92
C HIS A 299 -57.18 -5.09 10.49
N ALA A 300 -58.32 -5.56 10.01
CA ALA A 300 -58.47 -6.94 9.54
C ALA A 300 -57.61 -7.20 8.28
N GLU A 301 -57.62 -6.26 7.33
CA GLU A 301 -56.85 -6.34 6.09
C GLU A 301 -55.35 -6.14 6.37
N SER A 302 -55.00 -5.26 7.30
CA SER A 302 -53.65 -5.09 7.80
C SER A 302 -53.11 -6.41 8.39
N ALA A 303 -53.84 -7.02 9.31
CA ALA A 303 -53.46 -8.30 9.92
C ALA A 303 -53.27 -9.41 8.88
N HIS A 304 -54.19 -9.49 7.88
CA HIS A 304 -54.04 -10.43 6.78
C HIS A 304 -52.79 -10.16 5.93
N THR A 305 -52.48 -8.89 5.66
CA THR A 305 -51.28 -8.51 4.89
C THR A 305 -50.00 -8.79 5.66
N TYR A 306 -49.99 -8.55 6.97
CA TYR A 306 -48.87 -8.95 7.83
C TYR A 306 -48.69 -10.49 7.89
N SER A 307 -49.79 -11.24 7.94
CA SER A 307 -49.70 -12.70 7.87
C SER A 307 -49.05 -13.18 6.56
N ARG A 308 -49.41 -12.56 5.43
CA ARG A 308 -48.75 -12.82 4.13
C ARG A 308 -47.27 -12.43 4.13
N TYR A 309 -46.93 -11.30 4.72
CA TYR A 309 -45.56 -10.86 4.89
C TYR A 309 -44.76 -11.91 5.67
N ILE A 310 -45.25 -12.35 6.83
CA ILE A 310 -44.58 -13.35 7.68
C ILE A 310 -44.43 -14.68 6.92
N ALA A 311 -45.47 -15.20 6.32
CA ALA A 311 -45.42 -16.46 5.58
C ALA A 311 -44.43 -16.43 4.40
N TYR A 312 -44.39 -15.29 3.68
CA TYR A 312 -43.44 -15.12 2.58
C TYR A 312 -42.01 -14.96 3.09
N HIS A 313 -41.81 -14.18 4.16
CA HIS A 313 -40.51 -14.00 4.84
C HIS A 313 -39.94 -15.35 5.31
N ASP A 314 -40.75 -16.17 5.99
CA ASP A 314 -40.33 -17.46 6.52
C ASP A 314 -40.02 -18.45 5.39
N SER A 315 -40.84 -18.49 4.33
CA SER A 315 -40.57 -19.29 3.14
C SER A 315 -39.27 -18.88 2.45
N LEU A 316 -39.00 -17.57 2.37
CA LEU A 316 -37.79 -17.04 1.78
C LEU A 316 -36.58 -17.34 2.67
N SER A 317 -36.71 -17.16 3.97
CA SER A 317 -35.65 -17.43 4.95
C SER A 317 -35.27 -18.91 4.97
N ALA A 318 -36.26 -19.81 4.94
CA ALA A 318 -36.00 -21.25 4.87
C ALA A 318 -35.21 -21.66 3.61
N LYS A 319 -35.55 -21.08 2.45
CA LYS A 319 -34.84 -21.33 1.18
C LYS A 319 -33.45 -20.74 1.12
N LEU A 320 -33.23 -19.66 1.82
CA LEU A 320 -31.98 -18.90 1.74
C LEU A 320 -30.98 -19.26 2.84
N THR A 321 -31.43 -19.84 3.96
CA THR A 321 -30.56 -20.05 5.14
C THR A 321 -29.38 -20.96 4.81
N ASP A 322 -29.61 -22.10 4.16
CA ASP A 322 -28.55 -23.05 3.81
C ASP A 322 -27.55 -22.45 2.78
N ARG A 323 -28.11 -21.76 1.79
CA ARG A 323 -27.31 -21.10 0.74
C ARG A 323 -26.53 -19.92 1.29
N ARG A 324 -27.14 -19.10 2.15
CA ARG A 324 -26.47 -17.99 2.85
C ARG A 324 -25.34 -18.47 3.73
N LEU A 325 -25.54 -19.54 4.49
CA LEU A 325 -24.47 -20.11 5.33
C LEU A 325 -23.29 -20.58 4.49
N LYS A 326 -23.53 -21.23 3.35
CA LYS A 326 -22.48 -21.62 2.41
C LYS A 326 -21.78 -20.41 1.82
N ASP A 327 -22.52 -19.43 1.33
CA ASP A 327 -21.97 -18.21 0.73
C ASP A 327 -21.19 -17.39 1.76
N LEU A 328 -21.71 -17.20 2.97
CA LEU A 328 -21.01 -16.53 4.07
C LEU A 328 -19.73 -17.27 4.48
N THR A 329 -19.77 -18.60 4.51
CA THR A 329 -18.60 -19.41 4.83
C THR A 329 -17.51 -19.27 3.76
N LEU A 330 -17.90 -19.26 2.48
CA LEU A 330 -16.97 -19.07 1.36
C LEU A 330 -16.38 -17.67 1.37
N LEU A 331 -17.20 -16.64 1.58
CA LEU A 331 -16.74 -15.25 1.70
C LEU A 331 -15.77 -15.09 2.86
N TYR A 332 -16.10 -15.62 4.04
CA TYR A 332 -15.24 -15.57 5.22
C TYR A 332 -13.88 -16.27 4.97
N ARG A 333 -13.90 -17.46 4.37
CA ARG A 333 -12.67 -18.17 4.00
C ARG A 333 -11.82 -17.39 3.00
N SER A 334 -12.45 -16.77 2.01
CA SER A 334 -11.74 -15.97 1.00
C SER A 334 -11.10 -14.72 1.63
N GLU A 335 -11.77 -14.09 2.58
CA GLU A 335 -11.23 -12.94 3.32
C GLU A 335 -10.05 -13.34 4.21
N LEU A 336 -10.17 -14.44 4.97
CA LEU A 336 -9.06 -14.96 5.77
C LEU A 336 -7.83 -15.28 4.93
N ALA A 337 -8.04 -15.96 3.78
CA ALA A 337 -6.94 -16.28 2.86
C ALA A 337 -6.26 -15.01 2.32
N ARG A 338 -7.01 -13.94 2.05
CA ARG A 338 -6.45 -12.64 1.61
C ARG A 338 -5.67 -11.93 2.71
N GLU A 339 -6.21 -11.91 3.93
CA GLU A 339 -5.51 -11.33 5.08
C GLU A 339 -4.21 -12.08 5.35
N GLU A 340 -4.23 -13.41 5.26
CA GLU A 340 -3.05 -14.25 5.38
C GLU A 340 -2.04 -13.97 4.26
N GLN A 341 -2.48 -13.88 3.02
CA GLN A 341 -1.63 -13.53 1.89
C GLN A 341 -1.02 -12.13 2.05
N ARG A 342 -1.81 -11.14 2.45
CA ARG A 342 -1.34 -9.77 2.69
C ARG A 342 -0.29 -9.73 3.81
N THR A 343 -0.53 -10.44 4.92
CA THR A 343 0.44 -10.52 6.03
C THR A 343 1.72 -11.23 5.62
N ASN A 344 1.65 -12.28 4.82
CA ASN A 344 2.81 -12.99 4.29
C ASN A 344 3.60 -12.10 3.32
N THR A 345 2.93 -11.36 2.44
CA THR A 345 3.59 -10.41 1.54
C THR A 345 4.32 -9.31 2.33
N MET A 346 3.67 -8.74 3.36
CA MET A 346 4.30 -7.75 4.23
C MET A 346 5.51 -8.31 4.99
N ARG A 347 5.44 -9.56 5.47
CA ARG A 347 6.58 -10.25 6.10
C ARG A 347 7.74 -10.45 5.11
N LEU A 348 7.44 -10.90 3.90
CA LEU A 348 8.46 -11.06 2.84
C LEU A 348 9.14 -9.74 2.47
N LEU A 349 8.37 -8.66 2.32
CA LEU A 349 8.91 -7.32 2.08
C LEU A 349 9.78 -6.83 3.25
N GLY A 350 9.32 -7.05 4.49
CA GLY A 350 10.08 -6.73 5.69
C GLY A 350 11.40 -7.52 5.77
N MET A 351 11.37 -8.84 5.52
CA MET A 351 12.58 -9.66 5.47
C MET A 351 13.52 -9.23 4.34
N GLY A 352 12.97 -8.92 3.15
CA GLY A 352 13.74 -8.42 2.02
C GLY A 352 14.45 -7.09 2.31
N SER A 353 13.78 -6.17 2.99
CA SER A 353 14.38 -4.88 3.39
C SER A 353 15.50 -5.05 4.42
N VAL A 354 15.34 -5.95 5.39
CA VAL A 354 16.39 -6.27 6.38
C VAL A 354 17.61 -6.91 5.70
N THR A 355 17.39 -7.88 4.81
CA THR A 355 18.49 -8.51 4.07
C THR A 355 19.24 -7.52 3.19
N LEU A 356 18.54 -6.63 2.51
CA LEU A 356 19.15 -5.57 1.70
C LEU A 356 20.00 -4.62 2.57
N MET A 357 19.49 -4.22 3.73
CA MET A 357 20.21 -3.36 4.68
C MET A 357 21.49 -4.05 5.19
N LEU A 358 21.43 -5.35 5.50
CA LEU A 358 22.61 -6.12 5.90
C LEU A 358 23.66 -6.23 4.78
N LEU A 359 23.22 -6.43 3.53
CA LEU A 359 24.12 -6.45 2.38
C LEU A 359 24.79 -5.09 2.14
N ILE A 360 24.06 -3.99 2.31
CA ILE A 360 24.63 -2.64 2.23
C ILE A 360 25.67 -2.41 3.32
N LEU A 361 25.38 -2.79 4.58
CA LEU A 361 26.31 -2.71 5.69
C LEU A 361 27.57 -3.55 5.44
N LEU A 362 27.42 -4.77 4.94
CA LEU A 362 28.53 -5.64 4.57
C LEU A 362 29.39 -5.00 3.46
N GLY A 363 28.75 -4.44 2.44
CA GLY A 363 29.45 -3.73 1.36
C GLY A 363 30.21 -2.50 1.85
N LEU A 364 29.62 -1.72 2.76
CA LEU A 364 30.27 -0.56 3.36
C LEU A 364 31.46 -0.95 4.23
N THR A 365 31.33 -1.99 5.07
CA THR A 365 32.43 -2.49 5.89
C THR A 365 33.56 -3.04 5.03
N TYR A 366 33.24 -3.81 3.97
CA TYR A 366 34.21 -4.32 3.02
C TYR A 366 34.97 -3.18 2.31
N LYS A 367 34.25 -2.17 1.81
CA LYS A 367 34.85 -0.99 1.19
C LYS A 367 35.78 -0.26 2.17
N ASN A 368 35.36 -0.12 3.44
CA ASN A 368 36.17 0.58 4.46
C ASN A 368 37.45 -0.19 4.75
N THR A 369 37.40 -1.52 4.88
CA THR A 369 38.59 -2.37 5.08
C THR A 369 39.56 -2.28 3.91
N LEU A 370 39.04 -2.27 2.67
CA LEU A 370 39.88 -2.08 1.47
C LEU A 370 40.60 -0.71 1.47
N THR A 371 39.88 0.32 1.88
CA THR A 371 40.45 1.70 1.94
C THR A 371 41.54 1.78 3.00
N GLU A 372 41.32 1.18 4.18
CA GLU A 372 42.36 1.13 5.24
C GLU A 372 43.61 0.33 4.80
N ARG A 373 43.41 -0.81 4.12
CA ARG A 373 44.56 -1.58 3.59
C ARG A 373 45.38 -0.76 2.59
N LYS A 374 44.73 -0.02 1.68
CA LYS A 374 45.43 0.88 0.74
C LYS A 374 46.18 1.99 1.46
N ARG A 375 45.53 2.61 2.45
CA ARG A 375 46.16 3.68 3.27
C ARG A 375 47.38 3.16 4.01
N ASN A 376 47.29 1.99 4.65
CA ASN A 376 48.39 1.38 5.38
C ASN A 376 49.56 1.03 4.45
N ARG A 377 49.28 0.52 3.25
CA ARG A 377 50.32 0.23 2.24
C ARG A 377 51.09 1.52 1.85
N LEU A 378 50.36 2.58 1.57
CA LEU A 378 50.97 3.89 1.22
C LEU A 378 51.82 4.47 2.37
N LEU A 379 51.38 4.28 3.62
CA LEU A 379 52.14 4.74 4.77
C LEU A 379 53.47 3.98 4.92
N VAL A 380 53.45 2.65 4.77
CA VAL A 380 54.68 1.83 4.82
C VAL A 380 55.63 2.16 3.67
N GLU A 381 55.09 2.36 2.47
CA GLU A 381 55.90 2.78 1.30
C GLU A 381 56.60 4.13 1.56
N ARG A 382 55.91 5.12 2.09
CA ARG A 382 56.48 6.41 2.46
C ARG A 382 57.55 6.30 3.56
N LEU A 383 57.32 5.41 4.55
CA LEU A 383 58.31 5.17 5.59
C LEU A 383 59.60 4.56 5.01
N HIS A 384 59.49 3.60 4.08
CA HIS A 384 60.66 3.04 3.41
C HIS A 384 61.40 4.06 2.52
N GLU A 385 60.66 4.93 1.82
CA GLU A 385 61.26 6.01 1.03
C GLU A 385 62.01 7.02 1.94
N PHE A 386 61.40 7.39 3.06
CA PHE A 386 62.02 8.27 4.04
C PHE A 386 63.30 7.67 4.62
N ASP A 387 63.30 6.38 4.98
CA ASP A 387 64.49 5.69 5.48
C ASP A 387 65.62 5.67 4.45
N ARG A 388 65.29 5.36 3.18
CA ARG A 388 66.30 5.41 2.09
C ARG A 388 66.89 6.79 1.90
N THR A 389 66.04 7.82 1.94
CA THR A 389 66.42 9.19 1.76
C THR A 389 67.30 9.69 2.94
N SER A 390 66.91 9.32 4.18
CA SER A 390 67.65 9.65 5.41
C SER A 390 69.01 8.96 5.43
N HIS A 391 69.08 7.71 5.03
CA HIS A 391 70.33 6.96 5.00
C HIS A 391 71.28 7.55 3.99
N ASN A 392 70.85 7.90 2.79
CA ASN A 392 71.62 8.58 1.77
C ASN A 392 72.10 9.97 2.22
N LEU A 393 71.27 10.68 3.01
CA LEU A 393 71.64 11.99 3.55
C LEU A 393 72.67 11.88 4.66
N ILE A 394 72.52 10.92 5.57
CA ILE A 394 73.43 10.62 6.65
C ILE A 394 74.80 10.19 6.10
N GLU A 395 74.82 9.36 5.06
CA GLU A 395 76.01 8.90 4.38
C GLU A 395 76.78 10.09 3.74
N LYS A 396 76.09 11.03 3.06
CA LYS A 396 76.63 12.25 2.50
C LYS A 396 77.16 13.23 3.57
N ILE A 397 76.43 13.31 4.72
CA ILE A 397 76.87 14.16 5.85
C ILE A 397 78.11 13.56 6.56
N ALA A 398 78.16 12.22 6.69
CA ALA A 398 79.31 11.53 7.26
C ALA A 398 80.58 11.66 6.41
N GLU A 399 80.44 11.73 5.08
CA GLU A 399 81.53 12.01 4.17
C GLU A 399 82.03 13.45 4.25
N GLN A 400 81.17 14.41 4.74
CA GLN A 400 81.54 15.85 4.85
C GLN A 400 81.93 16.29 6.26
N SER A 401 81.77 15.49 7.30
CA SER A 401 81.98 15.88 8.70
C SER A 401 83.15 15.13 9.34
N GLN A 402 84.36 15.47 8.96
CA GLN A 402 85.48 15.34 9.86
C GLN A 402 85.66 16.71 10.59
N GLU A 403 85.61 16.62 11.95
CA GLU A 403 85.84 17.68 12.92
C GLU A 403 84.64 18.54 13.33
N THR A 404 84.03 18.20 14.49
CA THR A 404 84.03 19.09 15.67
C THR A 404 83.46 18.37 16.89
N GLU A 405 84.27 18.18 17.94
CA GLU A 405 83.85 17.70 19.27
C GLU A 405 83.17 18.82 20.05
N GLU A 406 81.88 18.72 20.24
CA GLU A 406 81.15 19.07 21.47
C GLU A 406 79.85 18.28 21.49
N THR A 407 79.95 17.05 22.00
CA THR A 407 78.77 16.14 22.02
C THR A 407 77.99 16.47 23.25
N SER A 408 76.81 17.12 23.06
CA SER A 408 75.83 17.31 24.14
C SER A 408 75.42 15.97 24.78
N LEU A 409 75.04 16.00 26.06
CA LEU A 409 74.55 14.77 26.76
C LEU A 409 73.46 14.03 26.00
N ILE A 410 72.58 14.77 25.33
CA ILE A 410 71.50 14.18 24.53
C ILE A 410 72.08 13.52 23.26
N SER A 411 72.99 14.12 22.57
CA SER A 411 73.67 13.54 21.40
C SER A 411 74.44 12.25 21.74
N ARG A 412 75.01 12.19 22.93
CA ARG A 412 75.66 10.97 23.45
C ARG A 412 74.67 9.89 23.72
N LEU A 413 73.48 10.22 24.29
CA LEU A 413 72.42 9.32 24.54
C LEU A 413 71.85 8.76 23.25
N ASP A 414 71.51 9.61 22.27
CA ASP A 414 70.95 9.20 20.98
C ASP A 414 71.93 8.32 20.19
N ARG A 415 73.23 8.66 20.21
CA ARG A 415 74.24 7.82 19.59
C ARG A 415 74.31 6.45 20.25
N TYR A 416 74.31 6.40 21.60
CA TYR A 416 74.31 5.16 22.34
C TYR A 416 73.10 4.29 21.98
N MET A 417 71.92 4.87 21.97
CA MET A 417 70.70 4.18 21.61
C MET A 417 70.68 3.68 20.16
N ALA A 418 71.28 4.42 19.23
CA ALA A 418 71.32 4.10 17.80
C ALA A 418 72.45 3.10 17.44
N THR A 419 73.63 3.21 18.04
CA THR A 419 74.81 2.40 17.68
C THR A 419 74.91 1.10 18.48
N GLU A 420 74.78 1.19 19.80
CA GLU A 420 74.93 0.03 20.69
C GLU A 420 73.59 -0.73 20.93
N GLN A 421 72.52 -0.11 20.54
CA GLN A 421 71.12 -0.70 20.60
C GLN A 421 70.76 -1.31 21.97
N PRO A 422 71.06 -0.59 23.09
CA PRO A 422 70.73 -1.13 24.41
C PRO A 422 69.27 -1.30 24.64
N ASN A 423 68.39 -0.71 23.80
CA ASN A 423 66.96 -0.88 23.78
C ASN A 423 66.53 -2.34 23.49
N CYS A 424 67.42 -3.19 22.96
CA CYS A 424 67.17 -4.61 22.78
C CYS A 424 67.31 -5.40 24.09
N ASP A 425 67.92 -4.81 25.13
CA ASP A 425 67.97 -5.41 26.46
C ASP A 425 66.64 -5.19 27.21
N PRO A 426 65.94 -6.26 27.63
CA PRO A 426 64.69 -6.15 28.39
C PRO A 426 64.86 -5.43 29.73
N THR A 427 66.06 -5.39 30.28
CA THR A 427 66.35 -4.79 31.60
C THR A 427 66.65 -3.29 31.50
N LEU A 428 66.85 -2.76 30.28
CA LEU A 428 67.12 -1.34 30.09
C LEU A 428 66.00 -0.48 30.67
N GLY A 429 66.40 0.37 31.58
CA GLY A 429 65.51 1.33 32.20
C GLY A 429 66.16 2.68 32.47
N ARG A 430 65.50 3.49 33.27
CA ARG A 430 65.94 4.84 33.66
C ARG A 430 67.25 4.82 34.35
N LYS A 431 67.54 3.81 35.16
CA LYS A 431 68.76 3.68 35.97
C LYS A 431 69.94 3.43 35.08
N GLU A 432 69.86 2.48 34.17
CA GLU A 432 70.98 2.08 33.30
C GLU A 432 71.40 3.22 32.34
N LEU A 433 70.43 3.97 31.81
CA LEU A 433 70.69 5.12 30.94
C LEU A 433 71.31 6.28 31.72
N ALA A 434 70.91 6.51 32.98
CA ALA A 434 71.52 7.54 33.83
C ALA A 434 72.94 7.20 34.22
N GLU A 435 73.22 5.91 34.52
CA GLU A 435 74.59 5.42 34.80
C GLU A 435 75.50 5.59 33.57
N TYR A 436 75.02 5.27 32.37
CA TYR A 436 75.77 5.45 31.12
C TYR A 436 76.22 6.93 30.91
N LEU A 437 75.29 7.85 31.17
CA LEU A 437 75.61 9.30 31.01
C LEU A 437 76.36 9.91 32.21
N GLY A 438 76.43 9.19 33.33
CA GLY A 438 77.08 9.70 34.55
C GLY A 438 76.23 10.78 35.25
N ILE A 439 74.93 10.77 35.14
CA ILE A 439 73.99 11.76 35.71
C ILE A 439 72.95 11.08 36.62
N SER A 440 72.28 11.89 37.42
CA SER A 440 71.19 11.36 38.22
C SER A 440 69.94 10.97 37.36
N GLN A 441 69.14 10.04 37.87
CA GLN A 441 67.88 9.62 37.17
C GLN A 441 66.95 10.81 36.96
N ASP A 442 66.88 11.76 37.85
CA ASP A 442 66.07 12.98 37.74
C ASP A 442 66.58 13.91 36.67
N ALA A 443 67.91 14.09 36.58
CA ALA A 443 68.57 14.88 35.52
C ALA A 443 68.27 14.23 34.13
N LEU A 444 68.34 12.89 34.01
CA LEU A 444 67.98 12.18 32.77
C LEU A 444 66.54 12.41 32.39
N ALA A 445 65.64 12.31 33.35
CA ALA A 445 64.19 12.53 33.05
C ALA A 445 63.92 13.97 32.62
N GLN A 446 64.59 14.94 33.23
CA GLN A 446 64.46 16.34 32.86
C GLN A 446 65.13 16.62 31.47
N LEU A 447 66.26 16.03 31.17
CA LEU A 447 66.92 16.12 29.88
C LEU A 447 65.98 15.60 28.74
N ILE A 448 65.48 14.40 28.86
CA ILE A 448 64.57 13.79 27.85
C ILE A 448 63.31 14.60 27.72
N ARG A 449 62.74 15.11 28.83
CA ARG A 449 61.54 15.91 28.80
C ARG A 449 61.70 17.25 28.12
N THR A 450 62.89 17.90 28.35
CA THR A 450 63.19 19.20 27.77
C THR A 450 63.42 19.09 26.26
N GLU A 451 64.10 18.05 25.80
CA GLU A 451 64.52 17.91 24.39
C GLU A 451 63.41 17.25 23.53
N TYR A 452 62.68 16.29 24.10
CA TYR A 452 61.70 15.46 23.33
C TYR A 452 60.28 15.58 23.79
N ASP A 453 59.99 16.32 24.86
CA ASP A 453 58.67 16.38 25.52
C ASP A 453 58.10 14.96 25.86
N GLN A 454 59.01 14.04 26.23
CA GLN A 454 58.69 12.64 26.49
C GLN A 454 59.18 12.19 27.87
N THR A 455 58.57 11.06 28.35
CA THR A 455 59.10 10.35 29.49
C THR A 455 60.26 9.45 29.06
N VAL A 456 61.17 9.11 30.02
CA VAL A 456 62.27 8.15 29.74
C VAL A 456 61.71 6.82 29.17
N HIS A 457 60.58 6.34 29.69
CA HIS A 457 59.96 5.13 29.22
C HIS A 457 59.40 5.25 27.78
N SER A 458 58.82 6.39 27.45
CA SER A 458 58.36 6.68 26.08
C SER A 458 59.55 6.75 25.10
N TYR A 459 60.63 7.38 25.52
CA TYR A 459 61.89 7.48 24.75
C TYR A 459 62.46 6.08 24.46
N ILE A 460 62.58 5.20 25.47
CA ILE A 460 63.03 3.81 25.26
C ILE A 460 62.10 3.07 24.32
N ASN A 461 60.77 3.19 24.52
CA ASN A 461 59.80 2.54 23.68
C ASN A 461 59.81 3.02 22.23
N PHE A 462 60.20 4.26 21.99
CA PHE A 462 60.40 4.76 20.63
C PHE A 462 61.47 3.91 19.89
N PHE A 463 62.64 3.70 20.46
CA PHE A 463 63.72 2.88 19.86
C PHE A 463 63.31 1.39 19.78
N ARG A 464 62.63 0.86 20.79
CA ARG A 464 62.09 -0.49 20.76
C ARG A 464 61.09 -0.68 19.62
N SER A 465 60.26 0.32 19.33
CA SER A 465 59.30 0.26 18.23
C SER A 465 59.98 0.26 16.86
N GLU A 466 61.11 1.01 16.71
CA GLU A 466 61.93 0.96 15.50
C GLU A 466 62.53 -0.45 15.29
N GLU A 467 62.98 -1.09 16.37
CA GLU A 467 63.52 -2.45 16.27
C GLU A 467 62.43 -3.47 15.92
N VAL A 468 61.21 -3.35 16.45
CA VAL A 468 60.03 -4.14 16.01
C VAL A 468 59.81 -3.96 14.51
N ARG A 469 59.87 -2.75 14.00
CA ARG A 469 59.75 -2.44 12.58
C ARG A 469 60.81 -3.17 11.76
N ARG A 470 62.10 -3.07 12.15
CA ARG A 470 63.19 -3.75 11.47
C ARG A 470 63.02 -5.26 11.41
N ILE A 471 62.59 -5.88 12.53
CA ILE A 471 62.31 -7.31 12.59
C ILE A 471 61.17 -7.69 11.62
N ILE A 472 60.12 -6.89 11.54
CA ILE A 472 59.03 -7.12 10.58
C ILE A 472 59.54 -6.95 9.13
N ASP A 473 60.37 -5.93 8.88
CA ASP A 473 60.92 -5.66 7.56
C ASP A 473 61.93 -6.74 7.10
N SER A 474 62.58 -7.44 8.05
CA SER A 474 63.47 -8.58 7.74
C SER A 474 62.71 -9.89 7.46
N ASP A 475 61.39 -9.84 7.35
CA ASP A 475 60.49 -10.99 7.10
C ASP A 475 60.55 -12.08 8.20
N SER A 476 60.80 -11.64 9.42
CA SER A 476 60.87 -12.54 10.57
C SER A 476 59.49 -13.15 10.87
N THR A 477 59.43 -14.43 11.15
CA THR A 477 58.22 -15.17 11.58
C THR A 477 57.90 -14.99 13.06
N GLU A 478 58.71 -14.21 13.78
CA GLU A 478 58.54 -13.93 15.20
C GLU A 478 57.16 -13.32 15.49
N THR A 479 56.48 -13.85 16.49
CA THR A 479 55.17 -13.34 16.90
C THR A 479 55.27 -12.03 17.66
N ILE A 480 54.18 -11.24 17.68
CA ILE A 480 54.12 -9.97 18.46
C ILE A 480 54.41 -10.23 19.96
N THR A 481 54.02 -11.40 20.47
CA THR A 481 54.24 -11.77 21.86
C THR A 481 55.72 -12.05 22.13
N GLU A 482 56.40 -12.78 21.25
CA GLU A 482 57.85 -13.01 21.35
C GLU A 482 58.67 -11.74 21.24
N MET A 483 58.33 -10.87 20.27
CA MET A 483 58.97 -9.57 20.14
C MET A 483 58.76 -8.70 21.41
N ALA A 484 57.55 -8.70 21.98
CA ALA A 484 57.30 -7.94 23.20
C ALA A 484 58.14 -8.39 24.38
N GLN A 485 58.33 -9.70 24.53
CA GLN A 485 59.17 -10.27 25.59
C GLN A 485 60.66 -9.99 25.34
N ARG A 486 61.12 -10.25 24.13
CA ARG A 486 62.53 -10.05 23.77
C ARG A 486 63.01 -8.62 23.88
N LEU A 487 62.17 -7.68 23.47
CA LEU A 487 62.47 -6.23 23.46
C LEU A 487 62.06 -5.50 24.74
N GLY A 488 61.63 -6.21 25.78
CA GLY A 488 61.35 -5.62 27.09
C GLY A 488 60.13 -4.72 27.17
N PHE A 489 59.08 -4.93 26.32
CA PHE A 489 57.82 -4.18 26.44
C PHE A 489 56.93 -4.65 27.61
N GLY A 490 57.29 -5.73 28.26
CA GLY A 490 56.50 -6.35 29.35
C GLY A 490 55.22 -7.06 28.89
N THR A 491 54.44 -6.47 27.99
CA THR A 491 53.23 -7.10 27.42
C THR A 491 53.06 -6.79 25.94
N PRO A 492 52.42 -7.69 25.17
CA PRO A 492 52.09 -7.43 23.75
C PRO A 492 51.23 -6.19 23.56
N ARG A 493 50.38 -5.86 24.52
CA ARG A 493 49.52 -4.66 24.49
C ARG A 493 50.33 -3.38 24.59
N THR A 494 51.41 -3.37 25.38
CA THR A 494 52.32 -2.23 25.51
C THR A 494 53.08 -2.02 24.18
N LEU A 495 53.57 -3.08 23.57
CA LEU A 495 54.22 -3.01 22.25
C LEU A 495 53.22 -2.48 21.20
N GLN A 496 52.01 -3.05 21.12
CA GLN A 496 50.99 -2.61 20.14
C GLN A 496 50.66 -1.11 20.28
N ARG A 497 50.56 -0.60 21.53
CA ARG A 497 50.26 0.79 21.79
C ARG A 497 51.46 1.69 21.39
N ALA A 498 52.67 1.36 21.80
CA ALA A 498 53.86 2.14 21.48
C ALA A 498 54.14 2.16 19.97
N PHE A 499 53.97 1.03 19.30
CA PHE A 499 54.13 0.91 17.86
C PHE A 499 53.08 1.73 17.10
N LYS A 500 51.78 1.66 17.54
CA LYS A 500 50.70 2.44 16.94
C LYS A 500 50.88 3.94 17.14
N GLU A 501 51.38 4.36 18.29
CA GLU A 501 51.67 5.74 18.61
C GLU A 501 52.82 6.28 17.70
N ARG A 502 53.77 5.44 17.35
CA ARG A 502 54.92 5.78 16.49
C ARG A 502 54.61 5.76 15.00
N PHE A 503 53.85 4.76 14.52
CA PHE A 503 53.63 4.48 13.09
C PHE A 503 52.20 4.64 12.61
N ASP A 504 51.30 5.11 13.45
CA ASP A 504 49.84 5.27 13.19
C ASP A 504 49.13 3.99 12.75
N MET A 505 49.74 2.81 12.95
CA MET A 505 49.18 1.50 12.65
C MET A 505 49.69 0.42 13.62
N SER A 506 48.97 -0.67 13.76
CA SER A 506 49.41 -1.77 14.61
C SER A 506 50.55 -2.56 13.96
N PRO A 507 51.38 -3.29 14.75
CA PRO A 507 52.43 -4.16 14.21
C PRO A 507 51.91 -5.18 13.21
N THR A 508 50.71 -5.71 13.42
CA THR A 508 50.04 -6.66 12.50
C THR A 508 49.69 -5.99 11.17
N GLN A 509 49.09 -4.80 11.22
CA GLN A 509 48.77 -4.02 10.02
C GLN A 509 50.03 -3.61 9.25
N TYR A 510 51.13 -3.25 9.96
CA TYR A 510 52.42 -2.96 9.35
C TYR A 510 52.96 -4.21 8.64
N ARG A 511 52.96 -5.39 9.30
CA ARG A 511 53.43 -6.65 8.72
C ARG A 511 52.67 -7.01 7.45
N GLU A 512 51.30 -6.91 7.46
CA GLU A 512 50.47 -7.14 6.29
C GLU A 512 50.79 -6.17 5.14
N ALA A 513 50.95 -4.88 5.46
CA ALA A 513 51.26 -3.86 4.46
C ALA A 513 52.67 -4.02 3.89
N SER A 514 53.70 -4.27 4.73
CA SER A 514 55.08 -4.55 4.33
C SER A 514 55.18 -5.83 3.46
N ALA A 515 54.48 -6.88 3.85
CA ALA A 515 54.39 -8.12 3.05
C ALA A 515 53.77 -7.86 1.67
N SER A 516 52.73 -7.01 1.60
CA SER A 516 52.06 -6.67 0.33
C SER A 516 52.97 -5.84 -0.62
N LEU A 517 53.93 -5.12 -0.09
CA LEU A 517 54.91 -4.35 -0.90
C LEU A 517 56.02 -5.26 -1.46
N ARG A 518 56.30 -6.41 -0.81
CA ARG A 518 57.31 -7.35 -1.27
C ARG A 518 56.81 -8.31 -2.35
N MET A 519 55.49 -8.54 -2.38
CA MET A 519 54.87 -9.33 -3.45
C MET A 519 54.76 -8.46 -4.71
N PRO A 520 55.30 -8.88 -5.88
CA PRO A 520 55.05 -8.15 -7.12
C PRO A 520 53.54 -8.13 -7.38
N GLU A 521 53.01 -7.00 -7.87
CA GLU A 521 51.66 -6.87 -8.37
C GLU A 521 51.46 -7.87 -9.53
N ASN A 522 51.08 -9.09 -9.21
CA ASN A 522 50.56 -10.02 -10.20
C ASN A 522 49.06 -10.22 -9.96
N GLN A 523 48.31 -9.62 -10.89
CA GLN A 523 46.92 -9.81 -11.27
C GLN A 523 45.88 -8.91 -10.63
#